data_125e6296713a19ebc7ec8c1a8e3c101c
#
_entry.id   125e6296713a19ebc7ec8c1a8e3c101c
#
_cell.length_a   1.000
_cell.length_b   1.000
_cell.length_c   1.000
_cell.angle_alpha   90.00
_cell.angle_beta   90.00
_cell.angle_gamma   90.00
#
_symmetry.space_group_name_H-M   'P 1'
#
loop_
_entity.id
_entity.type
_entity.pdbx_description
1 polymer ?
#
loop_
_entity_poly.entity_id
_entity_poly.type
_entity_poly.pdbx_seq_one_letter_code
_entity_poly.pdbx_strand_id
1 'polypeptide(L)'
;GPAEFDVQPHPHERRQAMPEVIFAGPEGRLEGRYHPQKQPDAPIAIILHPHPQFGGTMNNRVVHRLHYAFHELGFTVLRFNFRGVGRSQGEYDQGIGELSDAASALDYLQALNPNSKHCWVAGFSFGAWIGMQLLMRRPEITGFISVAPPANSYDFAFLAPCPSSGLIVGAERDEVVPLADIQKLVARLSLQKGITVEPRTIKGANHFFHD
;
A
#
# COMPACT_ATOMS: atom_id res chain seq x y z
N GLY A 1 -31.09 5.15 38.25
CA GLY A 1 -30.91 5.28 36.83
C GLY A 1 -30.48 3.95 36.25
N PRO A 2 -30.91 3.57 35.02
CA PRO A 2 -30.42 2.33 34.42
C PRO A 2 -28.92 2.44 34.25
N ALA A 3 -28.20 1.42 34.68
CA ALA A 3 -26.80 1.29 34.40
C ALA A 3 -26.64 1.32 32.87
N GLU A 4 -26.03 2.37 32.33
CA GLU A 4 -25.56 2.34 30.97
C GLU A 4 -24.55 1.20 30.91
N PHE A 5 -24.95 0.12 30.23
CA PHE A 5 -24.01 -0.91 29.86
C PHE A 5 -23.08 -0.25 28.85
N ASP A 6 -21.89 0.11 29.29
CA ASP A 6 -20.79 0.51 28.43
C ASP A 6 -20.39 -0.71 27.61
N VAL A 7 -21.12 -0.92 26.50
CA VAL A 7 -20.84 -1.98 25.55
C VAL A 7 -19.58 -1.56 24.81
N GLN A 8 -18.44 -2.05 25.30
CA GLN A 8 -17.20 -1.87 24.57
C GLN A 8 -17.34 -2.46 23.17
N PRO A 9 -17.01 -1.69 22.13
CA PRO A 9 -17.14 -2.21 20.76
C PRO A 9 -16.27 -3.45 20.58
N HIS A 10 -16.75 -4.38 19.78
CA HIS A 10 -15.99 -5.58 19.43
C HIS A 10 -14.61 -5.18 18.88
N PRO A 11 -13.53 -5.95 19.12
CA PRO A 11 -12.21 -5.63 18.57
C PRO A 11 -12.19 -5.30 17.08
N HIS A 12 -13.03 -5.95 16.30
CA HIS A 12 -13.20 -5.67 14.87
C HIS A 12 -13.82 -4.29 14.65
N GLU A 13 -14.84 -3.91 15.41
CA GLU A 13 -15.48 -2.59 15.34
C GLU A 13 -14.52 -1.48 15.75
N ARG A 14 -13.67 -1.70 16.76
CA ARG A 14 -12.63 -0.75 17.16
C ARG A 14 -11.60 -0.53 16.05
N ARG A 15 -11.25 -1.59 15.28
CA ARG A 15 -10.35 -1.46 14.13
C ARG A 15 -10.98 -0.65 13.00
N GLN A 16 -12.31 -0.75 12.82
CA GLN A 16 -13.05 0.03 11.83
C GLN A 16 -13.25 1.49 12.24
N ALA A 17 -13.18 1.79 13.54
CA ALA A 17 -13.37 3.14 14.10
C ALA A 17 -12.10 4.01 14.06
N MET A 18 -11.02 3.60 13.36
CA MET A 18 -9.81 4.40 13.24
C MET A 18 -10.09 5.74 12.55
N PRO A 19 -9.37 6.82 12.95
CA PRO A 19 -9.66 8.16 12.47
C PRO A 19 -9.58 8.29 10.95
N GLU A 20 -10.58 8.96 10.39
CA GLU A 20 -10.48 9.52 9.06
C GLU A 20 -9.52 10.71 9.12
N VAL A 21 -8.69 10.84 8.10
CA VAL A 21 -7.82 11.98 7.94
C VAL A 21 -8.00 12.59 6.57
N ILE A 22 -7.78 13.89 6.51
CA ILE A 22 -7.75 14.65 5.27
C ILE A 22 -6.44 15.43 5.27
N PHE A 23 -5.71 15.33 4.17
CA PHE A 23 -4.44 16.02 4.02
C PHE A 23 -4.31 16.60 2.61
N ALA A 24 -3.40 17.53 2.44
CA ALA A 24 -3.20 18.22 1.16
C ALA A 24 -2.44 17.31 0.18
N GLY A 25 -3.06 17.08 -0.97
CA GLY A 25 -2.40 16.50 -2.15
C GLY A 25 -2.13 17.57 -3.20
N PRO A 26 -1.48 17.20 -4.32
CA PRO A 26 -1.16 18.15 -5.39
C PRO A 26 -2.38 18.78 -6.07
N GLU A 27 -3.50 18.06 -6.14
CA GLU A 27 -4.74 18.52 -6.79
C GLU A 27 -5.87 18.81 -5.80
N GLY A 28 -5.53 19.00 -4.53
CA GLY A 28 -6.48 19.28 -3.47
C GLY A 28 -6.41 18.24 -2.37
N ARG A 29 -7.49 18.15 -1.57
CA ARG A 29 -7.51 17.23 -0.45
C ARG A 29 -7.50 15.76 -0.89
N LEU A 30 -6.83 14.95 -0.09
CA LEU A 30 -6.87 13.49 -0.15
C LEU A 30 -7.44 12.96 1.15
N GLU A 31 -8.31 11.95 1.07
CA GLU A 31 -8.85 11.29 2.24
C GLU A 31 -8.13 9.99 2.55
N GLY A 32 -7.98 9.69 3.81
CA GLY A 32 -7.32 8.45 4.24
C GLY A 32 -7.80 7.94 5.57
N ARG A 33 -7.20 6.84 5.96
CA ARG A 33 -7.36 6.22 7.28
C ARG A 33 -5.99 6.14 7.92
N TYR A 34 -5.83 6.73 9.08
CA TYR A 34 -4.59 6.79 9.84
C TYR A 34 -4.70 5.92 11.10
N HIS A 35 -3.78 4.99 11.25
CA HIS A 35 -3.82 4.03 12.35
C HIS A 35 -2.50 4.07 13.11
N PRO A 36 -2.40 4.93 14.14
CA PRO A 36 -1.15 5.12 14.88
C PRO A 36 -0.86 3.97 15.83
N GLN A 37 0.40 3.87 16.21
CA GLN A 37 0.87 3.08 17.35
C GLN A 37 1.10 4.01 18.55
N LYS A 38 1.22 3.42 19.74
CA LYS A 38 1.53 4.18 20.94
C LYS A 38 3.00 4.63 21.01
N GLN A 39 3.90 3.83 20.43
CA GLN A 39 5.33 4.12 20.43
C GLN A 39 5.66 5.21 19.41
N PRO A 40 6.32 6.32 19.82
CA PRO A 40 6.63 7.43 18.88
C PRO A 40 7.62 7.05 17.77
N ASP A 41 8.42 6.02 17.98
CA ASP A 41 9.43 5.53 17.04
C ASP A 41 8.95 4.30 16.25
N ALA A 42 7.66 3.97 16.33
CA ALA A 42 7.11 2.86 15.56
C ALA A 42 7.43 3.01 14.06
N PRO A 43 7.71 1.91 13.36
CA PRO A 43 7.86 1.98 11.91
C PRO A 43 6.56 2.41 11.25
N ILE A 44 6.67 2.99 10.07
CA ILE A 44 5.52 3.49 9.30
C ILE A 44 5.36 2.72 7.99
N ALA A 45 4.11 2.56 7.59
CA ALA A 45 3.77 1.95 6.31
C ALA A 45 2.68 2.74 5.60
N ILE A 46 2.86 2.93 4.31
CA ILE A 46 1.86 3.50 3.42
C ILE A 46 1.33 2.42 2.49
N ILE A 47 0.01 2.39 2.27
CA ILE A 47 -0.63 1.36 1.46
C ILE A 47 -1.40 1.99 0.32
N LEU A 48 -1.17 1.49 -0.90
CA LEU A 48 -1.68 2.04 -2.14
C LEU A 48 -2.66 1.08 -2.80
N HIS A 49 -3.83 1.60 -3.16
CA HIS A 49 -4.94 0.80 -3.63
C HIS A 49 -4.86 0.49 -5.15
N PRO A 50 -5.67 -0.49 -5.64
CA PRO A 50 -5.67 -0.85 -7.05
C PRO A 50 -6.27 0.22 -7.94
N HIS A 51 -6.38 -0.05 -9.25
CA HIS A 51 -6.66 0.93 -10.29
C HIS A 51 -7.93 1.75 -10.00
N PRO A 52 -7.80 3.09 -9.95
CA PRO A 52 -8.92 3.98 -9.62
C PRO A 52 -10.13 3.87 -10.56
N GLN A 53 -9.90 3.60 -11.85
CA GLN A 53 -10.95 3.53 -12.85
C GLN A 53 -11.61 2.15 -12.94
N PHE A 54 -11.10 1.16 -12.21
CA PHE A 54 -11.63 -0.20 -12.16
C PHE A 54 -12.14 -0.55 -10.75
N GLY A 55 -12.71 0.42 -10.07
CA GLY A 55 -13.29 0.21 -8.75
C GLY A 55 -12.30 0.22 -7.58
N GLY A 56 -11.04 0.56 -7.82
CA GLY A 56 -10.03 0.61 -6.77
C GLY A 56 -10.28 1.74 -5.77
N THR A 57 -10.24 1.40 -4.49
CA THR A 57 -10.33 2.35 -3.38
C THR A 57 -9.49 1.86 -2.20
N MET A 58 -9.25 2.73 -1.22
CA MET A 58 -8.57 2.37 0.02
C MET A 58 -9.32 1.33 0.86
N ASN A 59 -10.57 1.04 0.52
CA ASN A 59 -11.40 0.04 1.22
C ASN A 59 -11.39 -1.31 0.52
N ASN A 60 -10.57 -1.49 -0.50
CA ASN A 60 -10.34 -2.77 -1.13
C ASN A 60 -9.90 -3.82 -0.09
N ARG A 61 -10.38 -5.06 -0.25
CA ARG A 61 -10.13 -6.15 0.70
C ARG A 61 -8.64 -6.43 0.93
N VAL A 62 -7.84 -6.44 -0.13
CA VAL A 62 -6.39 -6.67 -0.03
C VAL A 62 -5.72 -5.52 0.69
N VAL A 63 -6.11 -4.28 0.38
CA VAL A 63 -5.61 -3.08 1.06
C VAL A 63 -5.90 -3.13 2.56
N HIS A 64 -7.11 -3.53 2.95
CA HIS A 64 -7.48 -3.74 4.36
C HIS A 64 -6.60 -4.79 5.03
N ARG A 65 -6.39 -5.92 4.39
CA ARG A 65 -5.55 -7.00 4.94
C ARG A 65 -4.11 -6.56 5.13
N LEU A 66 -3.56 -5.82 4.17
CA LEU A 66 -2.22 -5.24 4.28
C LEU A 66 -2.16 -4.26 5.46
N HIS A 67 -3.15 -3.39 5.57
CA HIS A 67 -3.25 -2.42 6.64
C HIS A 67 -3.18 -3.10 8.03
N TYR A 68 -4.05 -4.06 8.26
CA TYR A 68 -4.11 -4.74 9.55
C TYR A 68 -2.88 -5.60 9.83
N ALA A 69 -2.33 -6.24 8.81
CA ALA A 69 -1.10 -7.02 8.97
C ALA A 69 0.06 -6.14 9.43
N PHE A 70 0.26 -4.97 8.81
CA PHE A 70 1.28 -4.03 9.23
C PHE A 70 1.03 -3.50 10.64
N HIS A 71 -0.21 -3.13 10.93
CA HIS A 71 -0.55 -2.60 12.26
C HIS A 71 -0.32 -3.64 13.37
N GLU A 72 -0.68 -4.88 13.14
CA GLU A 72 -0.44 -5.97 14.09
C GLU A 72 1.04 -6.26 14.31
N LEU A 73 1.88 -5.97 13.31
CA LEU A 73 3.34 -6.05 13.42
C LEU A 73 3.98 -4.83 14.11
N GLY A 74 3.17 -3.88 14.55
CA GLY A 74 3.66 -2.70 15.27
C GLY A 74 3.88 -1.46 14.41
N PHE A 75 3.44 -1.45 13.17
CA PHE A 75 3.55 -0.29 12.28
C PHE A 75 2.42 0.71 12.52
N THR A 76 2.75 2.00 12.44
CA THR A 76 1.77 3.05 12.20
C THR A 76 1.46 3.06 10.71
N VAL A 77 0.18 3.02 10.36
CA VAL A 77 -0.25 2.76 8.97
C VAL A 77 -1.12 3.90 8.45
N LEU A 78 -0.87 4.29 7.20
CA LEU A 78 -1.75 5.16 6.42
C LEU A 78 -2.15 4.44 5.14
N ARG A 79 -3.45 4.40 4.88
CA ARG A 79 -3.99 4.13 3.55
C ARG A 79 -4.86 5.29 3.13
N PHE A 80 -4.96 5.55 1.83
CA PHE A 80 -5.68 6.70 1.33
C PHE A 80 -6.28 6.42 -0.05
N ASN A 81 -7.21 7.26 -0.47
CA ASN A 81 -7.76 7.25 -1.82
C ASN A 81 -6.95 8.18 -2.71
N PHE A 82 -6.49 7.67 -3.86
CA PHE A 82 -5.89 8.49 -4.91
C PHE A 82 -6.88 9.55 -5.39
N ARG A 83 -6.36 10.59 -6.03
CA ARG A 83 -7.15 11.67 -6.63
C ARG A 83 -8.36 11.14 -7.39
N GLY A 84 -9.49 11.80 -7.26
CA GLY A 84 -10.73 11.45 -7.94
C GLY A 84 -11.47 10.26 -7.37
N VAL A 85 -10.93 9.59 -6.35
CA VAL A 85 -11.57 8.45 -5.69
C VAL A 85 -12.21 8.90 -4.37
N GLY A 86 -13.46 8.50 -4.13
CA GLY A 86 -14.19 8.87 -2.93
C GLY A 86 -14.22 10.38 -2.73
N ARG A 87 -13.76 10.86 -1.58
CA ARG A 87 -13.68 12.29 -1.26
C ARG A 87 -12.37 12.95 -1.66
N SER A 88 -11.44 12.21 -2.24
CA SER A 88 -10.19 12.78 -2.74
C SER A 88 -10.45 13.60 -4.00
N GLN A 89 -9.93 14.83 -4.03
CA GLN A 89 -10.11 15.76 -5.12
C GLN A 89 -9.17 15.44 -6.30
N GLY A 90 -9.47 16.05 -7.45
CA GLY A 90 -8.71 15.85 -8.67
C GLY A 90 -9.30 14.77 -9.56
N GLU A 91 -8.57 14.43 -10.60
CA GLU A 91 -8.98 13.45 -11.61
C GLU A 91 -7.84 12.47 -11.87
N TYR A 92 -8.19 11.26 -12.26
CA TYR A 92 -7.23 10.23 -12.63
C TYR A 92 -6.23 10.77 -13.66
N ASP A 93 -4.94 10.56 -13.41
CA ASP A 93 -3.84 11.14 -14.19
C ASP A 93 -2.80 10.10 -14.62
N GLN A 94 -3.25 8.95 -15.10
CA GLN A 94 -2.43 7.93 -15.76
C GLN A 94 -1.25 7.42 -14.92
N GLY A 95 -1.32 7.52 -13.62
CA GLY A 95 -0.25 7.11 -12.70
C GLY A 95 0.76 8.22 -12.37
N ILE A 96 0.90 9.23 -13.21
CA ILE A 96 1.83 10.35 -12.97
C ILE A 96 1.37 11.16 -11.76
N GLY A 97 0.10 11.57 -11.77
CA GLY A 97 -0.50 12.30 -10.67
C GLY A 97 -0.65 11.46 -9.42
N GLU A 98 -1.01 10.19 -9.58
CA GLU A 98 -1.15 9.26 -8.45
C GLU A 98 0.18 9.04 -7.72
N LEU A 99 1.29 9.03 -8.45
CA LEU A 99 2.62 8.98 -7.81
C LEU A 99 2.87 10.23 -6.96
N SER A 100 2.47 11.40 -7.43
CA SER A 100 2.57 12.65 -6.66
C SER A 100 1.66 12.63 -5.45
N ASP A 101 0.47 12.06 -5.55
CA ASP A 101 -0.43 11.85 -4.42
C ASP A 101 0.22 10.97 -3.36
N ALA A 102 0.84 9.87 -3.78
CA ALA A 102 1.54 8.96 -2.87
C ALA A 102 2.71 9.64 -2.16
N ALA A 103 3.47 10.48 -2.86
CA ALA A 103 4.54 11.26 -2.26
C ALA A 103 4.01 12.24 -1.21
N SER A 104 2.90 12.92 -1.48
CA SER A 104 2.24 13.81 -0.51
C SER A 104 1.72 13.05 0.70
N ALA A 105 1.16 11.86 0.50
CA ALA A 105 0.70 10.99 1.58
C ALA A 105 1.86 10.53 2.45
N LEU A 106 2.98 10.19 1.85
CA LEU A 106 4.19 9.81 2.60
C LEU A 106 4.73 10.99 3.40
N ASP A 107 4.77 12.19 2.83
CA ASP A 107 5.17 13.41 3.54
C ASP A 107 4.28 13.64 4.78
N TYR A 108 2.97 13.48 4.62
CA TYR A 108 2.02 13.60 5.71
C TYR A 108 2.28 12.58 6.81
N LEU A 109 2.47 11.33 6.44
CA LEU A 109 2.75 10.24 7.38
C LEU A 109 4.06 10.47 8.13
N GLN A 110 5.11 10.92 7.45
CA GLN A 110 6.40 11.23 8.06
C GLN A 110 6.32 12.43 9.00
N ALA A 111 5.57 13.46 8.64
CA ALA A 111 5.39 14.65 9.49
C ALA A 111 4.74 14.29 10.83
N LEU A 112 3.82 13.33 10.85
CA LEU A 112 3.18 12.83 12.06
C LEU A 112 4.08 11.87 12.86
N ASN A 113 5.13 11.33 12.24
CA ASN A 113 5.99 10.32 12.84
C ASN A 113 7.48 10.65 12.64
N PRO A 114 7.95 11.81 13.15
CA PRO A 114 9.32 12.28 12.88
C PRO A 114 10.41 11.39 13.50
N ASN A 115 10.06 10.56 14.47
CA ASN A 115 11.01 9.67 15.14
C ASN A 115 11.02 8.24 14.57
N SER A 116 10.22 7.96 13.54
CA SER A 116 10.21 6.66 12.90
C SER A 116 11.50 6.40 12.14
N LYS A 117 12.07 5.21 12.31
CA LYS A 117 13.35 4.80 11.69
C LYS A 117 13.17 3.92 10.47
N HIS A 118 11.99 3.33 10.30
CA HIS A 118 11.70 2.40 9.21
C HIS A 118 10.43 2.80 8.51
N CYS A 119 10.48 2.79 7.18
CA CYS A 119 9.36 3.15 6.31
C CYS A 119 9.18 2.08 5.24
N TRP A 120 7.96 1.56 5.14
CA TRP A 120 7.59 0.56 4.15
C TRP A 120 6.49 1.08 3.24
N VAL A 121 6.52 0.62 2.00
CA VAL A 121 5.44 0.86 1.04
C VAL A 121 4.83 -0.49 0.63
N ALA A 122 3.52 -0.55 0.62
CA ALA A 122 2.79 -1.71 0.13
C ALA A 122 1.76 -1.26 -0.90
N GLY A 123 1.53 -2.07 -1.91
CA GLY A 123 0.54 -1.77 -2.93
C GLY A 123 -0.05 -3.01 -3.55
N PHE A 124 -1.26 -2.86 -4.07
CA PHE A 124 -1.97 -3.91 -4.78
C PHE A 124 -2.24 -3.50 -6.22
N SER A 125 -1.80 -4.33 -7.18
CA SER A 125 -2.02 -4.13 -8.61
C SER A 125 -1.47 -2.76 -9.09
N PHE A 126 -2.29 -1.87 -9.61
CA PHE A 126 -1.89 -0.49 -9.93
C PHE A 126 -1.14 0.18 -8.77
N GLY A 127 -1.62 0.00 -7.53
CA GLY A 127 -0.96 0.53 -6.34
C GLY A 127 0.44 -0.05 -6.13
N ALA A 128 0.69 -1.29 -6.51
CA ALA A 128 2.03 -1.87 -6.47
C ALA A 128 2.97 -1.17 -7.46
N TRP A 129 2.49 -0.86 -8.66
CA TRP A 129 3.27 -0.13 -9.65
C TRP A 129 3.62 1.29 -9.18
N ILE A 130 2.66 2.01 -8.61
CA ILE A 130 2.91 3.32 -8.01
C ILE A 130 3.89 3.19 -6.83
N GLY A 131 3.71 2.19 -5.98
CA GLY A 131 4.56 1.97 -4.81
C GLY A 131 6.02 1.71 -5.16
N MET A 132 6.27 0.94 -6.21
CA MET A 132 7.64 0.67 -6.67
C MET A 132 8.29 1.92 -7.28
N GLN A 133 7.52 2.78 -7.94
CA GLN A 133 8.02 4.08 -8.41
C GLN A 133 8.34 5.00 -7.23
N LEU A 134 7.49 5.02 -6.21
CA LEU A 134 7.73 5.78 -4.99
C LEU A 134 9.01 5.31 -4.30
N LEU A 135 9.21 4.00 -4.20
CA LEU A 135 10.42 3.38 -3.66
C LEU A 135 11.69 3.93 -4.32
N MET A 136 11.67 4.07 -5.64
CA MET A 136 12.80 4.59 -6.40
C MET A 136 13.09 6.07 -6.14
N ARG A 137 12.08 6.85 -5.74
CA ARG A 137 12.20 8.29 -5.52
C ARG A 137 12.43 8.68 -4.07
N ARG A 138 12.15 7.78 -3.13
CA ARG A 138 12.17 8.08 -1.70
C ARG A 138 13.11 7.09 -0.99
N PRO A 139 14.40 7.48 -0.87
CA PRO A 139 15.43 6.58 -0.31
C PRO A 139 15.20 6.21 1.16
N GLU A 140 14.36 6.94 1.88
CA GLU A 140 13.98 6.59 3.25
C GLU A 140 13.12 5.33 3.34
N ILE A 141 12.52 4.88 2.23
CA ILE A 141 11.76 3.61 2.20
C ILE A 141 12.73 2.45 2.26
N THR A 142 12.57 1.60 3.27
CA THR A 142 13.50 0.51 3.59
C THR A 142 12.99 -0.89 3.23
N GLY A 143 11.73 -1.00 2.81
CA GLY A 143 11.15 -2.26 2.41
C GLY A 143 9.84 -2.08 1.64
N PHE A 144 9.44 -3.11 0.91
CA PHE A 144 8.21 -3.06 0.12
C PHE A 144 7.46 -4.38 0.13
N ILE A 145 6.15 -4.29 -0.08
CA ILE A 145 5.30 -5.43 -0.43
C ILE A 145 4.50 -5.05 -1.68
N SER A 146 4.70 -5.79 -2.76
CA SER A 146 3.98 -5.64 -4.01
C SER A 146 3.06 -6.83 -4.23
N VAL A 147 1.77 -6.60 -4.19
CA VAL A 147 0.76 -7.65 -4.41
C VAL A 147 0.23 -7.53 -5.83
N ALA A 148 0.37 -8.59 -6.60
CA ALA A 148 -0.02 -8.66 -8.01
C ALA A 148 0.47 -7.45 -8.84
N PRO A 149 1.78 -7.15 -8.82
CA PRO A 149 2.30 -6.04 -9.63
C PRO A 149 2.02 -6.28 -11.11
N PRO A 150 1.43 -5.30 -11.82
CA PRO A 150 0.92 -5.52 -13.18
C PRO A 150 2.04 -5.47 -14.24
N ALA A 151 2.98 -6.40 -14.16
CA ALA A 151 4.17 -6.46 -15.01
C ALA A 151 3.86 -6.81 -16.48
N ASN A 152 2.66 -7.28 -16.77
CA ASN A 152 2.18 -7.51 -18.14
C ASN A 152 1.61 -6.26 -18.81
N SER A 153 1.25 -5.23 -18.03
CA SER A 153 0.61 -4.01 -18.53
C SER A 153 1.48 -2.77 -18.40
N TYR A 154 2.40 -2.77 -17.43
CA TYR A 154 3.31 -1.65 -17.17
C TYR A 154 4.76 -2.11 -17.18
N ASP A 155 5.65 -1.21 -17.58
CA ASP A 155 7.08 -1.48 -17.58
C ASP A 155 7.67 -1.27 -16.18
N PHE A 156 8.36 -2.28 -15.65
CA PHE A 156 9.07 -2.23 -14.37
C PHE A 156 10.59 -2.10 -14.55
N ALA A 157 11.06 -1.76 -15.74
CA ALA A 157 12.50 -1.61 -16.01
C ALA A 157 13.16 -0.49 -15.18
N PHE A 158 12.37 0.45 -14.64
CA PHE A 158 12.88 1.50 -13.76
C PHE A 158 13.52 0.95 -12.47
N LEU A 159 13.23 -0.30 -12.09
CA LEU A 159 13.81 -0.97 -10.91
C LEU A 159 15.20 -1.57 -11.21
N ALA A 160 16.07 -0.79 -11.82
CA ALA A 160 17.44 -1.18 -12.13
C ALA A 160 18.42 -0.09 -11.71
N PRO A 161 18.99 -0.17 -10.48
CA PRO A 161 18.82 -1.21 -9.48
C PRO A 161 17.63 -0.99 -8.55
N CYS A 162 17.04 -2.07 -8.05
CA CYS A 162 16.03 -2.00 -7.00
C CYS A 162 16.72 -1.66 -5.67
N PRO A 163 16.28 -0.60 -4.96
CA PRO A 163 17.04 -0.05 -3.84
C PRO A 163 16.85 -0.77 -2.51
N SER A 164 15.88 -1.66 -2.39
CA SER A 164 15.60 -2.36 -1.13
C SER A 164 15.11 -3.77 -1.34
N SER A 165 15.19 -4.56 -0.29
CA SER A 165 14.57 -5.88 -0.22
C SER A 165 13.06 -5.77 -0.02
N GLY A 166 12.33 -6.78 -0.41
CA GLY A 166 10.90 -6.82 -0.26
C GLY A 166 10.25 -8.13 -0.66
N LEU A 167 8.92 -8.11 -0.65
CA LEU A 167 8.07 -9.25 -0.93
C LEU A 167 7.21 -8.97 -2.15
N ILE A 168 7.16 -9.92 -3.08
CA ILE A 168 6.25 -9.88 -4.22
C ILE A 168 5.27 -11.04 -4.11
N VAL A 169 3.98 -10.72 -4.05
CA VAL A 169 2.90 -11.69 -3.89
C VAL A 169 2.13 -11.81 -5.19
N GLY A 170 2.00 -13.02 -5.68
CA GLY A 170 1.18 -13.34 -6.85
C GLY A 170 0.02 -14.26 -6.50
N ALA A 171 -1.03 -14.23 -7.30
CA ALA A 171 -2.15 -15.16 -7.21
C ALA A 171 -1.97 -16.26 -8.25
N GLU A 172 -2.11 -17.52 -7.84
CA GLU A 172 -1.87 -18.67 -8.72
C GLU A 172 -2.76 -18.66 -9.97
N ARG A 173 -4.02 -18.23 -9.80
CA ARG A 173 -5.04 -18.21 -10.88
C ARG A 173 -5.41 -16.79 -11.28
N ASP A 174 -4.44 -15.89 -11.29
CA ASP A 174 -4.65 -14.52 -11.69
C ASP A 174 -4.87 -14.44 -13.20
N GLU A 175 -6.07 -14.02 -13.60
CA GLU A 175 -6.44 -13.84 -15.01
C GLU A 175 -6.15 -12.43 -15.53
N VAL A 176 -5.85 -11.49 -14.65
CA VAL A 176 -5.51 -10.10 -15.01
C VAL A 176 -4.01 -9.91 -15.15
N VAL A 177 -3.24 -10.42 -14.19
CA VAL A 177 -1.78 -10.41 -14.21
C VAL A 177 -1.30 -11.86 -14.16
N PRO A 178 -0.97 -12.47 -15.29
CA PRO A 178 -0.51 -13.87 -15.30
C PRO A 178 0.67 -14.08 -14.36
N LEU A 179 0.64 -15.16 -13.60
CA LEU A 179 1.70 -15.48 -12.63
C LEU A 179 3.09 -15.53 -13.29
N ALA A 180 3.16 -15.96 -14.55
CA ALA A 180 4.42 -16.00 -15.30
C ALA A 180 5.09 -14.63 -15.42
N ASP A 181 4.32 -13.55 -15.58
CA ASP A 181 4.84 -12.19 -15.66
C ASP A 181 5.41 -11.73 -14.32
N ILE A 182 4.75 -12.10 -13.22
CA ILE A 182 5.26 -11.83 -11.87
C ILE A 182 6.54 -12.61 -11.61
N GLN A 183 6.59 -13.87 -12.00
CA GLN A 183 7.80 -14.71 -11.85
C GLN A 183 8.99 -14.15 -12.64
N LYS A 184 8.76 -13.61 -13.84
CA LYS A 184 9.80 -12.93 -14.63
C LYS A 184 10.32 -11.68 -13.93
N LEU A 185 9.44 -10.89 -13.33
CA LEU A 185 9.82 -9.71 -12.56
C LEU A 185 10.68 -10.10 -11.37
N VAL A 186 10.24 -11.09 -10.58
CA VAL A 186 10.99 -11.60 -9.43
C VAL A 186 12.37 -12.11 -9.86
N ALA A 187 12.44 -12.89 -10.93
CA ALA A 187 13.70 -13.42 -11.44
C ALA A 187 14.69 -12.30 -11.81
N ARG A 188 14.20 -11.27 -12.49
CA ARG A 188 15.03 -10.11 -12.87
C ARG A 188 15.55 -9.35 -11.65
N LEU A 189 14.69 -9.08 -10.66
CA LEU A 189 15.10 -8.37 -9.45
C LEU A 189 16.03 -9.20 -8.58
N SER A 190 15.86 -10.52 -8.58
CA SER A 190 16.70 -11.45 -7.79
C SER A 190 18.12 -11.57 -8.29
N LEU A 191 18.42 -11.10 -9.51
CA LEU A 191 19.79 -11.04 -10.02
C LEU A 191 20.64 -9.96 -9.36
N GLN A 192 20.00 -9.02 -8.65
CA GLN A 192 20.71 -7.92 -8.00
C GLN A 192 21.36 -8.37 -6.71
N LYS A 193 22.58 -7.89 -6.48
CA LYS A 193 23.32 -8.15 -5.24
C LYS A 193 22.90 -7.19 -4.15
N GLY A 194 22.93 -7.65 -2.90
CA GLY A 194 22.71 -6.81 -1.73
C GLY A 194 21.25 -6.66 -1.33
N ILE A 195 20.33 -7.20 -2.11
CA ILE A 195 18.90 -7.25 -1.76
C ILE A 195 18.35 -8.67 -1.90
N THR A 196 17.25 -8.92 -1.19
CA THR A 196 16.48 -10.17 -1.31
C THR A 196 15.06 -9.83 -1.68
N VAL A 197 14.62 -10.29 -2.84
CA VAL A 197 13.22 -10.20 -3.27
C VAL A 197 12.59 -11.56 -3.09
N GLU A 198 11.67 -11.64 -2.13
CA GLU A 198 11.05 -12.89 -1.74
C GLU A 198 9.71 -13.06 -2.47
N PRO A 199 9.54 -14.15 -3.26
CA PRO A 199 8.26 -14.42 -3.90
C PRO A 199 7.32 -15.18 -2.96
N ARG A 200 6.03 -14.87 -3.09
CA ARG A 200 4.94 -15.65 -2.48
C ARG A 200 3.84 -15.84 -3.51
N THR A 201 3.38 -17.07 -3.66
CA THR A 201 2.24 -17.39 -4.51
C THR A 201 1.09 -17.87 -3.64
N ILE A 202 -0.05 -17.22 -3.75
CA ILE A 202 -1.25 -17.63 -3.02
C ILE A 202 -2.00 -18.64 -3.86
N LYS A 203 -2.00 -19.89 -3.39
CA LYS A 203 -2.58 -21.03 -4.08
C LYS A 203 -4.10 -20.87 -4.22
N GLY A 204 -4.60 -21.12 -5.43
CA GLY A 204 -6.03 -21.05 -5.74
C GLY A 204 -6.62 -19.65 -5.86
N ALA A 205 -5.86 -18.60 -5.53
CA ALA A 205 -6.36 -17.24 -5.57
C ALA A 205 -6.41 -16.66 -6.99
N ASN A 206 -7.44 -15.85 -7.26
CA ASN A 206 -7.55 -15.02 -8.45
C ASN A 206 -6.93 -13.64 -8.20
N HIS A 207 -7.03 -12.73 -9.20
CA HIS A 207 -6.45 -11.38 -9.08
C HIS A 207 -6.97 -10.59 -7.88
N PHE A 208 -8.21 -10.79 -7.51
CA PHE A 208 -8.85 -10.06 -6.39
C PHE A 208 -8.71 -10.79 -5.06
N PHE A 209 -8.03 -11.92 -5.05
CA PHE A 209 -7.84 -12.77 -3.87
C PHE A 209 -9.15 -13.17 -3.20
N HIS A 210 -10.18 -13.36 -4.01
CA HIS A 210 -11.41 -14.03 -3.57
C HIS A 210 -11.10 -15.51 -3.33
N ASP A 211 -11.58 -16.04 -2.23
CA ASP A 211 -11.34 -17.45 -1.84
C ASP A 211 -12.11 -18.41 -2.71
#